data_85ef736fa6c594ddd32c3f827c693393
#
_entry.id   85ef736fa6c594ddd32c3f827c693393
#
_cell.length_a   1.000
_cell.length_b   1.000
_cell.length_c   1.000
_cell.angle_alpha   90.00
_cell.angle_beta   90.00
_cell.angle_gamma   90.00
#
_symmetry.space_group_name_H-M   'P 1'
#
loop_
_entity.id
_entity.type
_entity.pdbx_description
1 polymer ?
#
loop_
_entity_poly.entity_id
_entity_poly.type
_entity_poly.pdbx_seq_one_letter_code
_entity_poly.pdbx_strand_id
1 'polypeptide(L)'
;MTSMTVSFMHCCKKFLSALLRGIVVFAWLATAYAEGIYVNKAELRMGDDGYHLSASYDIGLTQVMQQALSRGIPLYFVGEFSLTRPRWYWMNEEVFQGEQTIKLSYNVLTRQYRISRGALFQNFASLDDALNILARQNSPVISAELLKKEEGYIAEWIKREGNLVAAVRLRLDNSQLPKLLQVNALSGSDWTLNSDWYRWEITPEAMTAINPAGTE
;
A
#
# COMPACT_ATOMS: atom_id res chain seq x y z
N MET A 1 -37.24 -64.36 9.50
CA MET A 1 -36.99 -63.18 8.62
C MET A 1 -36.98 -61.92 9.49
N THR A 2 -35.86 -61.55 10.01
CA THR A 2 -35.68 -60.25 10.69
C THR A 2 -34.21 -60.07 11.02
N SER A 3 -33.64 -58.92 10.69
CA SER A 3 -32.39 -58.33 11.11
C SER A 3 -31.33 -58.19 10.00
N MET A 4 -31.58 -57.28 9.08
CA MET A 4 -30.52 -56.79 8.18
C MET A 4 -30.52 -55.26 7.97
N THR A 5 -31.16 -54.49 8.83
CA THR A 5 -31.31 -53.03 8.62
C THR A 5 -30.55 -52.15 9.62
N VAL A 6 -29.88 -52.68 10.63
CA VAL A 6 -29.24 -51.87 11.69
C VAL A 6 -27.78 -51.54 11.38
N SER A 7 -27.11 -52.30 10.49
CA SER A 7 -25.67 -52.12 10.22
C SER A 7 -25.34 -50.93 9.31
N PHE A 8 -26.28 -50.45 8.51
CA PHE A 8 -26.01 -49.35 7.53
C PHE A 8 -25.97 -47.95 8.16
N MET A 9 -26.71 -47.75 9.26
CA MET A 9 -26.77 -46.43 9.91
C MET A 9 -25.51 -46.07 10.72
N HIS A 10 -24.74 -47.06 11.18
CA HIS A 10 -23.51 -46.82 11.94
C HIS A 10 -22.31 -46.42 11.06
N CYS A 11 -22.29 -46.85 9.80
CA CYS A 11 -21.23 -46.50 8.86
C CYS A 11 -21.36 -45.06 8.40
N CYS A 12 -22.59 -44.55 8.19
CA CYS A 12 -22.84 -43.18 7.73
C CYS A 12 -22.48 -42.13 8.79
N LYS A 13 -22.71 -42.39 10.07
CA LYS A 13 -22.34 -41.47 11.16
C LYS A 13 -20.81 -41.31 11.31
N LYS A 14 -20.03 -42.38 11.13
CA LYS A 14 -18.56 -42.32 11.18
C LYS A 14 -17.98 -41.58 9.98
N PHE A 15 -18.59 -41.74 8.80
CA PHE A 15 -18.17 -41.02 7.59
C PHE A 15 -18.48 -39.53 7.69
N LEU A 16 -19.64 -39.16 8.21
CA LEU A 16 -20.04 -37.77 8.42
C LEU A 16 -19.16 -37.08 9.46
N SER A 17 -18.78 -37.75 10.56
CA SER A 17 -17.89 -37.23 11.60
C SER A 17 -16.44 -37.07 11.13
N ALA A 18 -15.97 -37.95 10.24
CA ALA A 18 -14.63 -37.83 9.62
C ALA A 18 -14.58 -36.68 8.62
N LEU A 19 -15.66 -36.50 7.84
CA LEU A 19 -15.79 -35.39 6.89
C LEU A 19 -15.86 -34.04 7.61
N LEU A 20 -16.61 -33.95 8.72
CA LEU A 20 -16.68 -32.73 9.54
C LEU A 20 -15.35 -32.38 10.19
N ARG A 21 -14.58 -33.36 10.68
CA ARG A 21 -13.23 -33.16 11.21
C ARG A 21 -12.27 -32.73 10.13
N GLY A 22 -12.35 -33.25 8.91
CA GLY A 22 -11.55 -32.83 7.75
C GLY A 22 -11.80 -31.37 7.38
N ILE A 23 -13.06 -30.91 7.38
CA ILE A 23 -13.43 -29.53 7.10
C ILE A 23 -12.89 -28.57 8.17
N VAL A 24 -12.97 -28.94 9.46
CA VAL A 24 -12.45 -28.14 10.56
C VAL A 24 -10.92 -28.01 10.48
N VAL A 25 -10.19 -29.07 10.14
CA VAL A 25 -8.74 -29.03 9.96
C VAL A 25 -8.36 -28.20 8.74
N PHE A 26 -9.14 -28.27 7.66
CA PHE A 26 -8.90 -27.47 6.45
C PHE A 26 -9.16 -25.96 6.66
N ALA A 27 -10.14 -25.62 7.51
CA ALA A 27 -10.42 -24.22 7.85
C ALA A 27 -9.32 -23.55 8.69
N TRP A 28 -8.48 -24.32 9.39
CA TRP A 28 -7.34 -23.81 10.16
C TRP A 28 -6.09 -23.52 9.33
N LEU A 29 -6.03 -23.96 8.07
CA LEU A 29 -4.88 -23.77 7.18
C LEU A 29 -4.94 -22.47 6.36
N ALA A 30 -5.98 -21.65 6.52
CA ALA A 30 -6.25 -20.50 5.64
C ALA A 30 -5.73 -19.14 6.16
N THR A 31 -4.82 -19.09 7.12
CA THR A 31 -4.13 -17.84 7.46
C THR A 31 -2.77 -17.76 6.73
N ALA A 32 -2.80 -17.82 5.40
CA ALA A 32 -1.66 -17.38 4.61
C ALA A 32 -1.65 -15.85 4.67
N TYR A 33 -0.76 -15.27 5.45
CA TYR A 33 -0.41 -13.86 5.31
C TYR A 33 0.15 -13.68 3.90
N ALA A 34 -0.54 -12.95 3.06
CA ALA A 34 -0.06 -12.64 1.73
C ALA A 34 1.17 -11.73 1.89
N GLU A 35 2.35 -12.25 1.52
CA GLU A 35 3.56 -11.44 1.40
C GLU A 35 3.34 -10.48 0.22
N GLY A 36 3.60 -9.19 0.44
CA GLY A 36 3.40 -8.17 -0.60
C GLY A 36 3.00 -6.82 -0.04
N ILE A 37 2.84 -5.85 -0.93
CA ILE A 37 2.24 -4.56 -0.63
C ILE A 37 1.03 -4.38 -1.55
N TYR A 38 -0.13 -4.14 -0.95
CA TYR A 38 -1.38 -3.90 -1.67
C TYR A 38 -1.93 -2.52 -1.31
N VAL A 39 -2.42 -1.79 -2.31
CA VAL A 39 -3.08 -0.51 -2.10
C VAL A 39 -4.52 -0.75 -1.70
N ASN A 40 -4.91 -0.38 -0.47
CA ASN A 40 -6.27 -0.53 0.03
C ASN A 40 -7.15 0.65 -0.39
N LYS A 41 -6.61 1.86 -0.30
CA LYS A 41 -7.32 3.09 -0.62
C LYS A 41 -6.33 4.16 -1.02
N ALA A 42 -6.70 4.98 -2.00
CA ALA A 42 -5.98 6.20 -2.33
C ALA A 42 -6.98 7.29 -2.70
N GLU A 43 -6.70 8.51 -2.27
CA GLU A 43 -7.58 9.66 -2.48
C GLU A 43 -6.78 10.97 -2.46
N LEU A 44 -7.32 12.01 -3.06
CA LEU A 44 -6.86 13.37 -2.89
C LEU A 44 -7.53 13.95 -1.64
N ARG A 45 -6.75 14.58 -0.77
CA ARG A 45 -7.26 15.27 0.43
C ARG A 45 -6.77 16.71 0.45
N MET A 46 -7.61 17.58 0.96
CA MET A 46 -7.22 18.95 1.30
C MET A 46 -6.74 18.97 2.76
N GLY A 47 -5.55 19.50 3.00
CA GLY A 47 -5.00 19.81 4.31
C GLY A 47 -4.95 21.33 4.52
N ASP A 48 -4.45 21.75 5.69
CA ASP A 48 -4.32 23.17 6.04
C ASP A 48 -3.27 23.90 5.17
N ASP A 49 -2.32 23.16 4.62
CA ASP A 49 -1.18 23.64 3.83
C ASP A 49 -1.32 23.41 2.32
N GLY A 50 -2.41 22.75 1.87
CA GLY A 50 -2.67 22.44 0.47
C GLY A 50 -3.25 21.04 0.25
N TYR A 51 -3.08 20.53 -0.96
CA TYR A 51 -3.57 19.20 -1.31
C TYR A 51 -2.51 18.12 -1.10
N HIS A 52 -2.96 16.93 -0.73
CA HIS A 52 -2.12 15.74 -0.59
C HIS A 52 -2.78 14.54 -1.26
N LEU A 53 -1.98 13.75 -1.95
CA LEU A 53 -2.38 12.40 -2.31
C LEU A 53 -2.17 11.51 -1.09
N SER A 54 -3.26 10.99 -0.54
CA SER A 54 -3.25 10.10 0.62
C SER A 54 -3.48 8.68 0.17
N ALA A 55 -2.65 7.75 0.66
CA ALA A 55 -2.77 6.33 0.35
C ALA A 55 -2.64 5.48 1.61
N SER A 56 -3.39 4.39 1.65
CA SER A 56 -3.28 3.34 2.66
C SER A 56 -2.96 2.00 2.00
N TYR A 57 -2.03 1.27 2.60
CA TYR A 57 -1.50 0.03 2.10
C TYR A 57 -1.74 -1.10 3.09
N ASP A 58 -1.75 -2.33 2.60
CA ASP A 58 -1.53 -3.53 3.39
C ASP A 58 -0.11 -4.02 3.11
N ILE A 59 0.69 -4.26 4.16
CA ILE A 59 2.11 -4.53 4.04
C ILE A 59 2.43 -5.85 4.73
N GLY A 60 2.67 -6.90 3.93
CA GLY A 60 3.16 -8.19 4.41
C GLY A 60 4.67 -8.33 4.19
N LEU A 61 5.47 -8.24 5.27
CA LEU A 61 6.92 -8.47 5.18
C LEU A 61 7.22 -9.96 5.00
N THR A 62 8.17 -10.29 4.12
CA THR A 62 8.68 -11.66 4.01
C THR A 62 9.37 -12.10 5.31
N GLN A 63 9.45 -13.40 5.54
CA GLN A 63 10.13 -13.94 6.72
C GLN A 63 11.60 -13.50 6.78
N VAL A 64 12.26 -13.39 5.64
CA VAL A 64 13.66 -12.94 5.52
C VAL A 64 13.80 -11.48 5.97
N MET A 65 12.87 -10.61 5.56
CA MET A 65 12.85 -9.19 5.98
C MET A 65 12.59 -9.05 7.47
N GLN A 66 11.66 -9.83 8.03
CA GLN A 66 11.39 -9.84 9.48
C GLN A 66 12.60 -10.29 10.28
N GLN A 67 13.31 -11.33 9.84
CA GLN A 67 14.55 -11.79 10.47
C GLN A 67 15.67 -10.76 10.37
N ALA A 68 15.84 -10.10 9.23
CA ALA A 68 16.82 -9.03 9.06
C ALA A 68 16.53 -7.85 9.99
N LEU A 69 15.26 -7.42 10.04
CA LEU A 69 14.80 -6.36 10.91
C LEU A 69 15.07 -6.67 12.39
N SER A 70 14.77 -7.91 12.85
CA SER A 70 15.03 -8.36 14.24
C SER A 70 16.52 -8.37 14.61
N ARG A 71 17.40 -8.48 13.62
CA ARG A 71 18.86 -8.35 13.79
C ARG A 71 19.35 -6.89 13.72
N GLY A 72 18.43 -5.93 13.64
CA GLY A 72 18.75 -4.50 13.60
C GLY A 72 19.06 -3.96 12.21
N ILE A 73 18.84 -4.71 11.14
CA ILE A 73 19.00 -4.22 9.76
C ILE A 73 17.78 -3.37 9.42
N PRO A 74 17.95 -2.07 9.11
CA PRO A 74 16.83 -1.21 8.77
C PRO A 74 16.29 -1.50 7.37
N LEU A 75 14.98 -1.38 7.20
CA LEU A 75 14.27 -1.43 5.94
C LEU A 75 13.85 0.00 5.54
N TYR A 76 14.08 0.36 4.29
CA TYR A 76 13.70 1.67 3.76
C TYR A 76 12.60 1.50 2.74
N PHE A 77 11.51 2.20 2.95
CA PHE A 77 10.35 2.21 2.05
C PHE A 77 10.27 3.56 1.36
N VAL A 78 9.95 3.55 0.08
CA VAL A 78 9.73 4.76 -0.72
C VAL A 78 8.28 4.76 -1.19
N GLY A 79 7.52 5.75 -0.71
CA GLY A 79 6.21 6.09 -1.23
C GLY A 79 6.39 7.04 -2.40
N GLU A 80 5.91 6.65 -3.56
CA GLU A 80 5.96 7.42 -4.79
C GLU A 80 4.55 7.92 -5.14
N PHE A 81 4.46 9.19 -5.51
CA PHE A 81 3.23 9.88 -5.81
C PHE A 81 3.39 10.61 -7.14
N SER A 82 2.42 10.50 -8.01
CA SER A 82 2.41 11.18 -9.30
C SER A 82 1.03 11.72 -9.59
N LEU A 83 0.97 12.91 -10.20
CA LEU A 83 -0.24 13.51 -10.72
C LEU A 83 0.04 13.95 -12.14
N THR A 84 -0.73 13.44 -13.09
CA THR A 84 -0.54 13.68 -14.51
C THR A 84 -1.83 14.21 -15.11
N ARG A 85 -1.69 15.08 -16.13
CA ARG A 85 -2.79 15.53 -16.97
C ARG A 85 -2.68 14.85 -18.34
N PRO A 86 -3.60 13.94 -18.70
CA PRO A 86 -3.59 13.30 -20.00
C PRO A 86 -3.77 14.33 -21.13
N ARG A 87 -2.97 14.21 -22.18
CA ARG A 87 -3.08 15.02 -23.39
C ARG A 87 -3.31 14.10 -24.59
N TRP A 88 -4.31 14.40 -25.40
CA TRP A 88 -4.68 13.55 -26.55
C TRP A 88 -3.70 13.62 -27.73
N TYR A 89 -2.86 14.68 -27.78
CA TYR A 89 -1.98 14.99 -28.94
C TYR A 89 -0.49 14.93 -28.61
N TRP A 90 -0.10 14.68 -27.35
CA TRP A 90 1.27 14.66 -26.89
C TRP A 90 1.41 13.72 -25.69
N MET A 91 2.63 13.63 -25.15
CA MET A 91 2.83 12.92 -23.88
C MET A 91 2.04 13.58 -22.75
N ASN A 92 1.59 12.79 -21.79
CA ASN A 92 0.90 13.29 -20.60
C ASN A 92 1.77 14.35 -19.91
N GLU A 93 1.14 15.41 -19.45
CA GLU A 93 1.78 16.44 -18.66
C GLU A 93 1.95 15.96 -17.22
N GLU A 94 3.17 15.99 -16.72
CA GLU A 94 3.45 15.75 -15.31
C GLU A 94 3.16 17.03 -14.51
N VAL A 95 2.08 17.00 -13.73
CA VAL A 95 1.65 18.13 -12.87
C VAL A 95 2.40 18.12 -11.55
N PHE A 96 2.62 16.92 -11.01
CA PHE A 96 3.32 16.75 -9.74
C PHE A 96 3.96 15.36 -9.68
N GLN A 97 5.17 15.31 -9.15
CA GLN A 97 5.85 14.08 -8.75
C GLN A 97 6.49 14.30 -7.37
N GLY A 98 6.32 13.33 -6.49
CA GLY A 98 6.89 13.40 -5.15
C GLY A 98 7.22 12.01 -4.63
N GLU A 99 8.26 11.96 -3.80
CA GLU A 99 8.70 10.76 -3.12
C GLU A 99 8.84 11.02 -1.62
N GLN A 100 8.53 10.01 -0.81
CA GLN A 100 8.74 10.06 0.63
C GLN A 100 9.42 8.78 1.09
N THR A 101 10.62 8.93 1.66
CA THR A 101 11.36 7.79 2.23
C THR A 101 11.02 7.63 3.70
N ILE A 102 10.74 6.38 4.10
CA ILE A 102 10.41 5.98 5.45
C ILE A 102 11.33 4.83 5.85
N LYS A 103 11.97 5.01 6.99
CA LYS A 103 12.84 4.00 7.57
C LYS A 103 12.10 3.25 8.68
N LEU A 104 12.01 1.93 8.55
CA LEU A 104 11.61 1.01 9.60
C LEU A 104 12.87 0.36 10.19
N SER A 105 13.06 0.42 11.49
CA SER A 105 14.19 -0.18 12.19
C SER A 105 13.75 -0.81 13.50
N TYR A 106 14.52 -1.79 13.98
CA TYR A 106 14.32 -2.41 15.28
C TYR A 106 15.53 -2.14 16.16
N ASN A 107 15.29 -1.62 17.35
CA ASN A 107 16.32 -1.43 18.35
C ASN A 107 16.37 -2.66 19.28
N VAL A 108 17.43 -3.46 19.16
CA VAL A 108 17.61 -4.70 19.90
C VAL A 108 17.72 -4.45 21.41
N LEU A 109 18.31 -3.32 21.84
CA LEU A 109 18.51 -2.98 23.25
C LEU A 109 17.19 -2.61 23.94
N THR A 110 16.38 -1.77 23.29
CA THR A 110 15.08 -1.32 23.84
C THR A 110 13.92 -2.23 23.43
N ARG A 111 14.16 -3.17 22.51
CA ARG A 111 13.15 -4.08 21.93
C ARG A 111 11.96 -3.32 21.34
N GLN A 112 12.24 -2.20 20.67
CA GLN A 112 11.22 -1.36 20.06
C GLN A 112 11.45 -1.21 18.57
N TYR A 113 10.36 -1.17 17.82
CA TYR A 113 10.36 -0.79 16.42
C TYR A 113 10.30 0.72 16.31
N ARG A 114 10.98 1.27 15.32
CA ARG A 114 11.03 2.71 15.06
C ARG A 114 10.71 3.00 13.62
N ILE A 115 9.76 3.88 13.39
CA ILE A 115 9.49 4.51 12.11
C ILE A 115 10.13 5.90 12.11
N SER A 116 10.90 6.21 11.06
CA SER A 116 11.49 7.53 10.89
C SER A 116 11.14 8.09 9.51
N ARG A 117 10.68 9.35 9.49
CA ARG A 117 10.39 10.14 8.29
C ARG A 117 11.19 11.43 8.37
N GLY A 118 12.30 11.52 7.61
CA GLY A 118 13.24 12.62 7.77
C GLY A 118 13.76 12.73 9.22
N ALA A 119 13.57 13.87 9.84
CA ALA A 119 13.98 14.13 11.24
C ALA A 119 12.98 13.61 12.29
N LEU A 120 11.77 13.27 11.90
CA LEU A 120 10.73 12.79 12.81
C LEU A 120 10.84 11.29 13.00
N PHE A 121 10.65 10.82 14.23
CA PHE A 121 10.60 9.39 14.53
C PHE A 121 9.54 9.06 15.59
N GLN A 122 9.05 7.83 15.54
CA GLN A 122 8.10 7.28 16.50
C GLN A 122 8.47 5.84 16.82
N ASN A 123 8.37 5.45 18.10
CA ASN A 123 8.67 4.11 18.58
C ASN A 123 7.39 3.33 18.84
N PHE A 124 7.44 2.01 18.61
CA PHE A 124 6.32 1.08 18.75
C PHE A 124 6.79 -0.19 19.47
N ALA A 125 5.91 -0.78 20.26
CA ALA A 125 6.19 -2.03 20.97
C ALA A 125 6.07 -3.25 20.04
N SER A 126 5.19 -3.21 19.02
CA SER A 126 4.95 -4.29 18.08
C SER A 126 5.32 -3.91 16.65
N LEU A 127 5.61 -4.93 15.83
CA LEU A 127 5.84 -4.75 14.39
C LEU A 127 4.55 -4.32 13.69
N ASP A 128 3.42 -4.90 14.08
CA ASP A 128 2.13 -4.62 13.46
C ASP A 128 1.72 -3.15 13.65
N ASP A 129 1.95 -2.57 14.84
CA ASP A 129 1.68 -1.15 15.08
C ASP A 129 2.58 -0.26 14.21
N ALA A 130 3.86 -0.62 14.08
CA ALA A 130 4.78 0.10 13.22
C ALA A 130 4.35 0.00 11.74
N LEU A 131 3.97 -1.19 11.25
CA LEU A 131 3.49 -1.39 9.89
C LEU A 131 2.19 -0.64 9.63
N ASN A 132 1.27 -0.57 10.58
CA ASN A 132 0.03 0.20 10.47
C ASN A 132 0.27 1.71 10.27
N ILE A 133 1.33 2.25 10.87
CA ILE A 133 1.71 3.66 10.67
C ILE A 133 2.49 3.82 9.35
N LEU A 134 3.35 2.87 9.01
CA LEU A 134 4.06 2.86 7.74
C LEU A 134 3.07 2.75 6.56
N ALA A 135 2.01 1.99 6.72
CA ALA A 135 0.97 1.77 5.72
C ALA A 135 0.22 3.06 5.32
N ARG A 136 0.24 4.10 6.14
CA ARG A 136 -0.45 5.38 5.84
C ARG A 136 0.55 6.37 5.30
N GLN A 137 0.40 6.70 4.02
CA GLN A 137 1.29 7.60 3.30
C GLN A 137 0.55 8.81 2.79
N ASN A 138 1.21 9.97 2.88
CA ASN A 138 0.75 11.20 2.24
C ASN A 138 1.86 11.73 1.36
N SER A 139 1.50 12.31 0.21
CA SER A 139 2.45 13.01 -0.63
C SER A 139 2.98 14.28 0.06
N PRO A 140 4.08 14.85 -0.40
CA PRO A 140 4.38 16.25 -0.16
C PRO A 140 3.21 17.14 -0.59
N VAL A 141 3.20 18.39 -0.10
CA VAL A 141 2.14 19.36 -0.40
C VAL A 141 2.08 19.63 -1.90
N ILE A 142 0.87 19.58 -2.44
CA ILE A 142 0.56 19.96 -3.81
C ILE A 142 -0.14 21.31 -3.73
N SER A 143 0.46 22.35 -4.30
CA SER A 143 -0.16 23.68 -4.29
C SER A 143 -1.44 23.70 -5.13
N ALA A 144 -2.45 24.45 -4.68
CA ALA A 144 -3.71 24.58 -5.40
C ALA A 144 -3.52 25.14 -6.83
N GLU A 145 -2.46 25.90 -7.06
CA GLU A 145 -2.14 26.49 -8.38
C GLU A 145 -1.80 25.40 -9.41
N LEU A 146 -1.11 24.32 -9.00
CA LEU A 146 -0.79 23.20 -9.90
C LEU A 146 -2.05 22.41 -10.33
N LEU A 147 -3.09 22.47 -9.53
CA LEU A 147 -4.36 21.79 -9.82
C LEU A 147 -5.27 22.62 -10.71
N LYS A 148 -5.09 23.95 -10.74
CA LYS A 148 -5.86 24.84 -11.60
C LYS A 148 -5.46 24.60 -13.05
N LYS A 149 -6.45 24.61 -13.92
CA LYS A 149 -6.25 24.59 -15.35
C LYS A 149 -5.67 25.94 -15.77
N GLU A 150 -4.60 25.97 -16.57
CA GLU A 150 -4.16 27.21 -17.20
C GLU A 150 -5.30 27.75 -18.09
N GLU A 151 -5.84 28.90 -17.73
CA GLU A 151 -6.78 29.64 -18.55
C GLU A 151 -6.02 30.27 -19.72
N GLY A 152 -5.77 29.49 -20.77
CA GLY A 152 -5.19 29.97 -22.02
C GLY A 152 -6.26 30.12 -23.10
N TYR A 153 -6.06 31.07 -24.03
CA TYR A 153 -6.95 31.34 -25.17
C TYR A 153 -7.24 30.12 -26.06
N ILE A 154 -6.43 29.06 -25.92
CA ILE A 154 -6.56 27.77 -26.62
C ILE A 154 -7.45 26.79 -25.83
N ALA A 155 -7.75 27.06 -24.56
CA ALA A 155 -8.52 26.17 -23.70
C ALA A 155 -9.98 25.97 -24.14
N GLU A 156 -10.54 26.94 -24.85
CA GLU A 156 -11.90 26.86 -25.36
C GLU A 156 -12.04 25.87 -26.53
N TRP A 157 -10.97 25.66 -27.30
CA TRP A 157 -10.90 24.66 -28.39
C TRP A 157 -10.59 23.27 -27.86
N ILE A 158 -9.93 23.15 -26.71
CA ILE A 158 -9.51 21.90 -26.10
C ILE A 158 -10.36 21.60 -24.85
N LYS A 159 -11.67 21.73 -24.96
CA LYS A 159 -12.66 21.36 -23.91
C LYS A 159 -12.68 19.85 -23.59
N ARG A 160 -11.69 19.10 -24.11
CA ARG A 160 -11.46 17.65 -23.93
C ARG A 160 -10.19 17.32 -23.14
N GLU A 161 -9.61 18.26 -22.42
CA GLU A 161 -8.54 17.89 -21.50
C GLU A 161 -9.13 17.07 -20.37
N GLY A 162 -8.65 15.83 -20.32
CA GLY A 162 -9.16 14.82 -19.41
C GLY A 162 -8.95 15.16 -17.93
N ASN A 163 -9.65 14.44 -17.09
CA ASN A 163 -9.47 14.46 -15.64
C ASN A 163 -8.00 14.24 -15.28
N LEU A 164 -7.56 14.84 -14.16
CA LEU A 164 -6.24 14.54 -13.62
C LEU A 164 -6.16 13.06 -13.24
N VAL A 165 -5.06 12.41 -13.56
CA VAL A 165 -4.79 11.03 -13.15
C VAL A 165 -3.75 11.05 -12.05
N ALA A 166 -4.17 10.63 -10.86
CA ALA A 166 -3.27 10.41 -9.75
C ALA A 166 -2.77 8.96 -9.73
N ALA A 167 -1.55 8.77 -9.29
CA ALA A 167 -0.96 7.46 -9.12
C ALA A 167 -0.13 7.40 -7.83
N VAL A 168 -0.18 6.26 -7.14
CA VAL A 168 0.60 6.01 -5.93
C VAL A 168 1.23 4.62 -5.99
N ARG A 169 2.39 4.48 -5.40
CA ARG A 169 3.09 3.22 -5.23
C ARG A 169 3.93 3.25 -3.95
N LEU A 170 4.05 2.11 -3.28
CA LEU A 170 4.97 1.91 -2.17
C LEU A 170 5.93 0.78 -2.51
N ARG A 171 7.23 0.98 -2.33
CA ARG A 171 8.26 -0.04 -2.58
C ARG A 171 9.32 -0.07 -1.51
N LEU A 172 9.95 -1.21 -1.32
CA LEU A 172 11.18 -1.34 -0.56
C LEU A 172 12.37 -0.84 -1.39
N ASP A 173 13.21 -0.01 -0.80
CA ASP A 173 14.45 0.47 -1.41
C ASP A 173 15.62 -0.46 -1.06
N ASN A 174 15.91 -1.38 -1.95
CA ASN A 174 16.99 -2.34 -1.78
C ASN A 174 18.39 -1.70 -1.85
N SER A 175 18.52 -0.48 -2.39
CA SER A 175 19.80 0.22 -2.52
C SER A 175 20.36 0.63 -1.16
N GLN A 176 19.50 0.75 -0.15
CA GLN A 176 19.87 1.11 1.22
C GLN A 176 20.24 -0.11 2.09
N LEU A 177 20.10 -1.31 1.57
CA LEU A 177 20.51 -2.53 2.29
C LEU A 177 22.05 -2.64 2.37
N PRO A 178 22.60 -3.31 3.39
CA PRO A 178 24.01 -3.69 3.41
C PRO A 178 24.43 -4.44 2.14
N LYS A 179 25.62 -4.16 1.62
CA LYS A 179 26.09 -4.68 0.30
C LYS A 179 25.94 -6.20 0.14
N LEU A 180 26.17 -6.98 1.21
CA LEU A 180 26.00 -8.43 1.18
C LEU A 180 24.56 -8.87 0.93
N LEU A 181 23.58 -8.10 1.42
CA LEU A 181 22.16 -8.37 1.21
C LEU A 181 21.67 -7.83 -0.14
N GLN A 182 22.27 -6.76 -0.67
CA GLN A 182 21.96 -6.26 -2.01
C GLN A 182 22.20 -7.30 -3.09
N VAL A 183 23.29 -8.06 -3.01
CA VAL A 183 23.59 -9.15 -3.96
C VAL A 183 22.49 -10.22 -3.91
N ASN A 184 22.05 -10.61 -2.72
CA ASN A 184 20.96 -11.56 -2.55
C ASN A 184 19.61 -10.98 -3.02
N ALA A 185 19.39 -9.68 -2.83
CA ALA A 185 18.19 -8.98 -3.28
C ALA A 185 18.06 -8.92 -4.80
N LEU A 186 19.17 -8.91 -5.53
CA LEU A 186 19.16 -8.96 -7.01
C LEU A 186 18.85 -10.36 -7.56
N SER A 187 19.06 -11.40 -6.75
CA SER A 187 18.93 -12.80 -7.18
C SER A 187 17.68 -13.51 -6.67
N GLY A 188 16.98 -12.93 -5.69
CA GLY A 188 15.84 -13.57 -5.01
C GLY A 188 14.63 -12.66 -4.85
N SER A 189 13.44 -13.27 -4.87
CA SER A 189 12.16 -12.59 -4.63
C SER A 189 11.96 -12.13 -3.18
N ASP A 190 12.71 -12.70 -2.23
CA ASP A 190 12.53 -12.46 -0.79
C ASP A 190 12.74 -11.00 -0.35
N TRP A 191 13.45 -10.23 -1.17
CA TRP A 191 13.74 -8.81 -0.96
C TRP A 191 12.98 -7.90 -1.92
N THR A 192 12.13 -8.47 -2.77
CA THR A 192 11.30 -7.69 -3.71
C THR A 192 9.95 -7.45 -3.06
N LEU A 193 9.75 -6.23 -2.55
CA LEU A 193 8.50 -5.84 -1.90
C LEU A 193 8.06 -4.48 -2.47
N ASN A 194 7.10 -4.53 -3.37
CA ASN A 194 6.54 -3.36 -4.04
C ASN A 194 5.07 -3.57 -4.36
N SER A 195 4.29 -2.51 -4.26
CA SER A 195 2.95 -2.49 -4.83
C SER A 195 3.02 -2.22 -6.33
N ASP A 196 1.97 -2.61 -7.05
CA ASP A 196 1.71 -2.06 -8.37
C ASP A 196 1.34 -0.58 -8.27
N TRP A 197 1.44 0.15 -9.40
CA TRP A 197 0.94 1.49 -9.50
C TRP A 197 -0.59 1.48 -9.42
N TYR A 198 -1.13 2.05 -8.35
CA TYR A 198 -2.57 2.31 -8.23
C TYR A 198 -2.88 3.67 -8.84
N ARG A 199 -3.74 3.69 -9.87
CA ARG A 199 -4.12 4.90 -10.63
C ARG A 199 -5.61 5.14 -10.50
N TRP A 200 -5.99 6.41 -10.35
CA TRP A 200 -7.39 6.82 -10.38
C TRP A 200 -7.52 8.21 -10.99
N GLU A 201 -8.70 8.50 -11.50
CA GLU A 201 -9.02 9.81 -12.05
C GLU A 201 -9.56 10.73 -10.96
N ILE A 202 -9.12 11.99 -10.99
CA ILE A 202 -9.61 13.06 -10.14
C ILE A 202 -10.48 13.96 -11.02
N THR A 203 -11.79 13.94 -10.76
CA THR A 203 -12.74 14.79 -11.49
C THR A 203 -12.82 16.19 -10.86
N PRO A 204 -13.16 17.23 -11.65
CA PRO A 204 -13.38 18.58 -11.13
C PRO A 204 -14.44 18.62 -10.01
N GLU A 205 -15.50 17.80 -10.11
CA GLU A 205 -16.53 17.70 -9.09
C GLU A 205 -15.98 17.15 -7.76
N ALA A 206 -15.07 16.17 -7.83
CA ALA A 206 -14.41 15.64 -6.65
C ALA A 206 -13.53 16.70 -5.99
N MET A 207 -12.83 17.53 -6.77
CA MET A 207 -12.04 18.65 -6.24
C MET A 207 -12.90 19.73 -5.58
N THR A 208 -14.05 20.07 -6.16
CA THR A 208 -15.00 21.03 -5.58
C THR A 208 -15.60 20.48 -4.26
N ALA A 209 -15.89 19.19 -4.20
CA ALA A 209 -16.40 18.54 -2.97
C ALA A 209 -15.36 18.54 -1.83
N ILE A 210 -14.07 18.50 -2.17
CA ILE A 210 -12.97 18.55 -1.20
C ILE A 210 -12.73 19.99 -0.72
N ASN A 211 -12.94 21.00 -1.55
CA ASN A 211 -12.78 22.42 -1.22
C ASN A 211 -14.05 23.23 -1.54
N PRO A 212 -15.09 23.16 -0.73
CA PRO A 212 -16.34 23.90 -0.98
C PRO A 212 -16.20 25.42 -0.87
N ALA A 213 -15.12 25.94 -0.30
CA ALA A 213 -14.85 27.37 -0.15
C ALA A 213 -14.12 28.02 -1.35
N GLY A 214 -13.72 27.26 -2.37
CA GLY A 214 -12.97 27.73 -3.52
C GLY A 214 -13.81 28.16 -4.73
N THR A 215 -15.12 28.34 -4.57
CA THR A 215 -16.08 28.69 -5.64
C THR A 215 -16.65 30.11 -5.52
N GLU A 216 -15.92 31.08 -4.93
CA GLU A 216 -16.26 32.51 -5.03
C GLU A 216 -15.28 33.26 -5.93
#